data_6aceb689adc025eddf11aab642652beb
#
_entry.id   6aceb689adc025eddf11aab642652beb
#
_cell.length_a   1.000
_cell.length_b   1.000
_cell.length_c   1.000
_cell.angle_alpha   90.00
_cell.angle_beta   90.00
_cell.angle_gamma   90.00
#
_symmetry.space_group_name_H-M   'P 1'
#
loop_
_entity.id
_entity.type
_entity.pdbx_description
1 polymer ?
#
loop_
_entity_poly.entity_id
_entity_poly.type
_entity_poly.pdbx_seq_one_letter_code
_entity_poly.pdbx_strand_id
1 'polypeptide(L)'
;MQALLRGGAALSARFVHTEARIAKLGYTLPELPQPAGAYKLAVVSNEDGWVYLAGHLPFKEDMKSVHVGRVGAEFTVDEAAELAKIVGLELIASLKLAIGDLDKVKKIVKVNGYIAVADSSVTALPKVLNGCSNLLGEIFEERGVHARVAVGVTTLPLGGECPVLCQPHPSSVLPHDSRSVRSMRCTRAVPVEIDMIAQVEP
;
A
#
# COMPACT_ATOMS: atom_id res chain seq x y z
N MET A 1 -19.67 -52.45 -28.76
CA MET A 1 -19.67 -51.73 -27.46
C MET A 1 -18.25 -51.21 -27.24
N GLN A 2 -17.98 -49.95 -27.60
CA GLN A 2 -16.69 -49.31 -27.44
C GLN A 2 -16.80 -48.36 -26.20
N ALA A 3 -16.03 -48.68 -25.15
CA ALA A 3 -15.91 -47.85 -23.98
C ALA A 3 -15.01 -46.66 -24.28
N LEU A 4 -15.54 -45.44 -24.23
CA LEU A 4 -14.80 -44.20 -24.28
C LEU A 4 -14.04 -44.03 -22.96
N LEU A 5 -12.73 -44.22 -23.01
CA LEU A 5 -11.81 -43.79 -21.97
C LEU A 5 -11.75 -42.22 -21.97
N ARG A 6 -12.44 -41.61 -21.07
CA ARG A 6 -12.25 -40.18 -20.77
C ARG A 6 -10.89 -40.00 -20.09
N GLY A 7 -9.91 -39.52 -20.85
CA GLY A 7 -8.64 -39.07 -20.35
C GLY A 7 -8.86 -37.89 -19.44
N GLY A 8 -8.71 -38.11 -18.12
CA GLY A 8 -8.61 -37.02 -17.15
C GLY A 8 -7.29 -36.30 -17.42
N ALA A 9 -7.36 -35.07 -17.89
CA ALA A 9 -6.24 -34.15 -17.87
C ALA A 9 -5.90 -33.91 -16.39
N ALA A 10 -4.81 -34.54 -15.92
CA ALA A 10 -4.21 -34.18 -14.65
C ALA A 10 -3.78 -32.72 -14.78
N LEU A 11 -4.47 -31.83 -14.10
CA LEU A 11 -3.99 -30.48 -13.82
C LEU A 11 -2.68 -30.65 -13.09
N SER A 12 -1.55 -30.54 -13.80
CA SER A 12 -0.24 -30.39 -13.20
C SER A 12 -0.35 -29.18 -12.26
N ALA A 13 -0.30 -29.45 -10.95
CA ALA A 13 -0.18 -28.41 -9.96
C ALA A 13 1.07 -27.60 -10.31
N ARG A 14 0.87 -26.44 -10.89
CA ARG A 14 1.94 -25.52 -11.24
C ARG A 14 2.51 -25.06 -9.90
N PHE A 15 3.62 -25.60 -9.50
CA PHE A 15 4.34 -25.12 -8.33
C PHE A 15 4.60 -23.63 -8.53
N VAL A 16 3.90 -22.80 -7.78
CA VAL A 16 4.08 -21.37 -7.82
C VAL A 16 5.18 -21.07 -6.81
N HIS A 17 6.30 -20.60 -7.26
CA HIS A 17 7.42 -20.20 -6.41
C HIS A 17 7.40 -18.67 -6.26
N THR A 18 6.45 -18.16 -5.49
CA THR A 18 6.22 -16.72 -5.32
C THR A 18 7.46 -16.03 -4.76
N GLU A 19 8.11 -16.60 -3.74
CA GLU A 19 9.36 -16.06 -3.18
C GLU A 19 10.51 -16.07 -4.19
N ALA A 20 10.64 -17.15 -4.98
CA ALA A 20 11.64 -17.22 -6.03
C ALA A 20 11.37 -16.16 -7.13
N ARG A 21 10.09 -15.88 -7.41
CA ARG A 21 9.70 -14.84 -8.35
C ARG A 21 10.03 -13.44 -7.83
N ILE A 22 9.78 -13.16 -6.54
CA ILE A 22 10.19 -11.92 -5.87
C ILE A 22 11.69 -11.69 -6.05
N ALA A 23 12.51 -12.71 -5.76
CA ALA A 23 13.95 -12.62 -5.91
C ALA A 23 14.38 -12.43 -7.37
N LYS A 24 13.75 -13.13 -8.33
CA LYS A 24 14.02 -13.00 -9.77
C LYS A 24 13.71 -11.59 -10.29
N LEU A 25 12.67 -10.94 -9.75
CA LEU A 25 12.30 -9.56 -10.07
C LEU A 25 13.22 -8.53 -9.41
N GLY A 26 14.17 -8.97 -8.57
CA GLY A 26 15.12 -8.09 -7.89
C GLY A 26 14.55 -7.44 -6.63
N TYR A 27 13.39 -7.91 -6.13
CA TYR A 27 12.80 -7.37 -4.91
C TYR A 27 13.29 -8.10 -3.67
N THR A 28 13.39 -7.35 -2.59
CA THR A 28 13.64 -7.88 -1.23
C THR A 28 12.50 -7.45 -0.34
N LEU A 29 11.91 -8.39 0.40
CA LEU A 29 10.87 -8.06 1.37
C LEU A 29 11.53 -7.43 2.60
N PRO A 30 11.00 -6.30 3.10
CA PRO A 30 11.56 -5.62 4.26
C PRO A 30 11.26 -6.38 5.56
N GLU A 31 12.12 -6.18 6.57
CA GLU A 31 11.80 -6.53 7.95
C GLU A 31 10.83 -5.50 8.51
N LEU A 32 9.69 -5.96 8.99
CA LEU A 32 8.63 -5.07 9.42
C LEU A 32 8.84 -4.56 10.84
N PRO A 33 8.54 -3.29 11.13
CA PRO A 33 8.53 -2.79 12.49
C PRO A 33 7.38 -3.42 13.29
N GLN A 34 7.52 -3.39 14.63
CA GLN A 34 6.41 -3.78 15.51
C GLN A 34 5.23 -2.78 15.34
N PRO A 35 3.99 -3.26 15.45
CA PRO A 35 2.83 -2.37 15.42
C PRO A 35 2.96 -1.23 16.43
N ALA A 36 2.64 0.00 16.02
CA ALA A 36 2.72 1.19 16.87
C ALA A 36 1.63 1.27 17.94
N GLY A 37 0.71 0.30 18.01
CA GLY A 37 -0.42 0.29 18.92
C GLY A 37 -0.96 -1.11 19.20
N ALA A 38 -2.10 -1.19 19.87
CA ALA A 38 -2.77 -2.44 20.26
C ALA A 38 -3.51 -3.08 19.07
N TYR A 39 -2.80 -3.39 17.99
CA TYR A 39 -3.34 -4.07 16.80
C TYR A 39 -2.27 -5.02 16.20
N LYS A 40 -2.68 -5.82 15.22
CA LYS A 40 -1.80 -6.74 14.47
C LYS A 40 -1.64 -6.23 13.04
N LEU A 41 -0.46 -6.45 12.44
CA LEU A 41 -0.21 -6.14 11.03
C LEU A 41 -1.11 -6.96 10.09
N ALA A 42 -1.46 -8.18 10.49
CA ALA A 42 -2.40 -9.02 9.77
C ALA A 42 -3.24 -9.88 10.73
N VAL A 43 -4.47 -10.15 10.34
CA VAL A 43 -5.39 -11.09 11.02
C VAL A 43 -5.83 -12.13 10.02
N VAL A 44 -5.64 -13.40 10.36
CA VAL A 44 -6.05 -14.55 9.55
C VAL A 44 -7.36 -15.11 10.11
N SER A 45 -8.39 -15.24 9.26
CA SER A 45 -9.59 -16.01 9.55
C SER A 45 -9.33 -17.46 9.13
N ASN A 46 -9.10 -18.33 10.12
CA ASN A 46 -8.74 -19.73 9.87
C ASN A 46 -9.87 -20.54 9.22
N GLU A 47 -11.12 -20.15 9.40
CA GLU A 47 -12.29 -20.88 8.89
C GLU A 47 -12.45 -20.69 7.38
N ASP A 48 -12.23 -19.45 6.89
CA ASP A 48 -12.53 -19.07 5.50
C ASP A 48 -11.28 -18.77 4.67
N GLY A 49 -10.09 -18.80 5.26
CA GLY A 49 -8.84 -18.47 4.60
C GLY A 49 -8.72 -16.99 4.21
N TRP A 50 -9.42 -16.08 4.90
CA TRP A 50 -9.28 -14.65 4.69
C TRP A 50 -8.16 -14.06 5.54
N VAL A 51 -7.39 -13.18 4.93
CA VAL A 51 -6.34 -12.41 5.62
C VAL A 51 -6.61 -10.93 5.44
N TYR A 52 -6.76 -10.24 6.56
CA TYR A 52 -6.95 -8.79 6.63
C TYR A 52 -5.66 -8.16 7.08
N LEU A 53 -5.08 -7.30 6.25
CA LEU A 53 -3.85 -6.58 6.57
C LEU A 53 -4.20 -5.16 7.01
N ALA A 54 -3.50 -4.68 8.03
CA ALA A 54 -3.62 -3.31 8.51
C ALA A 54 -3.10 -2.31 7.46
N GLY A 55 -3.36 -1.02 7.66
CA GLY A 55 -2.75 0.05 6.88
C GLY A 55 -1.23 0.04 7.05
N HIS A 56 -0.51 0.06 5.93
CA HIS A 56 0.93 0.15 5.86
C HIS A 56 1.32 1.50 5.27
N LEU A 57 2.44 2.03 5.74
CA LEU A 57 2.96 3.35 5.41
C LEU A 57 4.33 3.21 4.74
N PRO A 58 4.76 4.13 3.87
CA PRO A 58 6.04 4.02 3.18
C PRO A 58 7.20 4.29 4.16
N PHE A 59 7.68 3.24 4.81
CA PHE A 59 8.88 3.32 5.64
C PHE A 59 10.11 3.55 4.76
N LYS A 60 11.10 4.21 5.34
CA LYS A 60 12.43 4.32 4.74
C LYS A 60 13.22 3.04 4.98
N GLU A 61 14.39 2.92 4.36
CA GLU A 61 15.26 1.74 4.48
C GLU A 61 15.61 1.37 5.93
N ASP A 62 15.61 2.36 6.84
CA ASP A 62 15.86 2.15 8.28
C ASP A 62 14.70 1.46 9.02
N MET A 63 13.54 1.30 8.38
CA MET A 63 12.28 0.77 8.93
C MET A 63 11.85 1.42 10.27
N LYS A 64 12.33 2.65 10.54
CA LYS A 64 12.03 3.42 11.76
C LYS A 64 11.39 4.77 11.44
N SER A 65 11.74 5.35 10.33
CA SER A 65 11.19 6.61 9.83
C SER A 65 10.35 6.40 8.58
N VAL A 66 9.36 7.25 8.37
CA VAL A 66 8.48 7.21 7.19
C VAL A 66 8.83 8.35 6.23
N HIS A 67 8.45 8.20 4.98
CA HIS A 67 8.42 9.32 4.04
C HIS A 67 7.30 10.27 4.42
N VAL A 68 7.59 11.57 4.45
CA VAL A 68 6.65 12.61 4.92
C VAL A 68 6.48 13.68 3.87
N GLY A 69 5.23 14.00 3.51
CA GLY A 69 4.86 14.98 2.50
C GLY A 69 3.48 14.67 1.94
N ARG A 70 2.97 15.55 1.06
CA ARG A 70 1.68 15.39 0.36
C ARG A 70 1.91 15.30 -1.13
N VAL A 71 1.07 14.56 -1.81
CA VAL A 71 1.06 14.49 -3.26
C VAL A 71 0.53 15.81 -3.84
N GLY A 72 1.27 16.38 -4.77
CA GLY A 72 0.99 17.71 -5.33
C GLY A 72 1.71 18.85 -4.60
N ALA A 73 2.44 18.57 -3.52
CA ALA A 73 3.31 19.53 -2.83
C ALA A 73 4.74 18.98 -2.75
N GLU A 74 5.04 18.14 -1.75
CA GLU A 74 6.39 17.57 -1.56
C GLU A 74 6.68 16.41 -2.51
N PHE A 75 5.63 15.70 -2.99
CA PHE A 75 5.77 14.59 -3.92
C PHE A 75 4.98 14.81 -5.18
N THR A 76 5.57 14.48 -6.31
CA THR A 76 4.86 14.28 -7.57
C THR A 76 4.03 12.99 -7.52
N VAL A 77 3.11 12.83 -8.47
CA VAL A 77 2.29 11.61 -8.60
C VAL A 77 3.18 10.38 -8.86
N ASP A 78 4.25 10.54 -9.64
CA ASP A 78 5.16 9.45 -9.99
C ASP A 78 6.04 9.03 -8.79
N GLU A 79 6.57 9.98 -8.03
CA GLU A 79 7.29 9.68 -6.79
C GLU A 79 6.38 9.00 -5.76
N ALA A 80 5.14 9.45 -5.62
CA ALA A 80 4.17 8.82 -4.74
C ALA A 80 3.79 7.40 -5.20
N ALA A 81 3.81 7.10 -6.50
CA ALA A 81 3.64 5.75 -7.02
C ALA A 81 4.80 4.81 -6.62
N GLU A 82 6.05 5.31 -6.64
CA GLU A 82 7.18 4.53 -6.11
C GLU A 82 7.04 4.28 -4.60
N LEU A 83 6.55 5.25 -3.83
CA LEU A 83 6.25 5.05 -2.41
C LEU A 83 5.12 4.02 -2.20
N ALA A 84 4.07 4.04 -3.02
CA ALA A 84 3.02 3.03 -2.99
C ALA A 84 3.55 1.62 -3.32
N LYS A 85 4.58 1.50 -4.16
CA LYS A 85 5.28 0.24 -4.43
C LYS A 85 6.05 -0.26 -3.20
N ILE A 86 6.72 0.64 -2.46
CA ILE A 86 7.37 0.28 -1.17
C ILE A 86 6.33 -0.28 -0.21
N VAL A 87 5.19 0.40 -0.03
CA VAL A 87 4.08 -0.09 0.81
C VAL A 87 3.58 -1.45 0.33
N GLY A 88 3.53 -1.69 -0.97
CA GLY A 88 3.19 -2.99 -1.56
C GLY A 88 4.14 -4.11 -1.11
N LEU A 89 5.45 -3.86 -1.04
CA LEU A 89 6.42 -4.83 -0.52
C LEU A 89 6.22 -5.09 0.98
N GLU A 90 5.90 -4.06 1.76
CA GLU A 90 5.59 -4.20 3.19
C GLU A 90 4.32 -5.03 3.43
N LEU A 91 3.27 -4.82 2.62
CA LEU A 91 2.05 -5.64 2.65
C LEU A 91 2.34 -7.11 2.34
N ILE A 92 3.18 -7.39 1.34
CA ILE A 92 3.59 -8.76 1.01
C ILE A 92 4.43 -9.38 2.15
N ALA A 93 5.32 -8.60 2.78
CA ALA A 93 6.09 -9.04 3.94
C ALA A 93 5.18 -9.38 5.14
N SER A 94 4.17 -8.53 5.42
CA SER A 94 3.15 -8.78 6.45
C SER A 94 2.33 -10.03 6.16
N LEU A 95 1.92 -10.22 4.91
CA LEU A 95 1.20 -11.40 4.47
C LEU A 95 2.05 -12.65 4.69
N LYS A 96 3.32 -12.64 4.25
CA LYS A 96 4.26 -13.75 4.45
C LYS A 96 4.46 -14.06 5.93
N LEU A 97 4.62 -13.04 6.77
CA LEU A 97 4.77 -13.21 8.22
C LEU A 97 3.53 -13.91 8.84
N ALA A 98 2.34 -13.59 8.33
CA ALA A 98 1.08 -14.12 8.85
C ALA A 98 0.80 -15.57 8.43
N ILE A 99 1.17 -15.96 7.18
CA ILE A 99 0.80 -17.27 6.61
C ILE A 99 1.99 -18.21 6.38
N GLY A 100 3.21 -17.71 6.52
CA GLY A 100 4.48 -18.44 6.38
C GLY A 100 4.94 -18.66 4.94
N ASP A 101 4.05 -18.97 4.01
CA ASP A 101 4.33 -19.31 2.62
C ASP A 101 3.40 -18.57 1.67
N LEU A 102 3.96 -17.75 0.76
CA LEU A 102 3.20 -16.95 -0.19
C LEU A 102 2.58 -17.77 -1.32
N ASP A 103 3.00 -19.02 -1.53
CA ASP A 103 2.36 -19.90 -2.49
C ASP A 103 0.94 -20.30 -2.08
N LYS A 104 0.62 -20.21 -0.78
CA LYS A 104 -0.74 -20.39 -0.24
C LYS A 104 -1.73 -19.27 -0.65
N VAL A 105 -1.24 -18.16 -1.17
CA VAL A 105 -2.12 -17.07 -1.60
C VAL A 105 -2.93 -17.51 -2.82
N LYS A 106 -4.23 -17.62 -2.65
CA LYS A 106 -5.19 -17.90 -3.75
C LYS A 106 -5.44 -16.67 -4.59
N LYS A 107 -5.63 -15.53 -3.91
CA LYS A 107 -5.95 -14.26 -4.57
C LYS A 107 -5.73 -13.07 -3.65
N ILE A 108 -5.21 -11.98 -4.19
CA ILE A 108 -5.38 -10.66 -3.61
C ILE A 108 -6.77 -10.17 -4.00
N VAL A 109 -7.60 -9.86 -3.00
CA VAL A 109 -9.03 -9.61 -3.24
C VAL A 109 -9.33 -8.13 -3.34
N LYS A 110 -8.78 -7.34 -2.40
CA LYS A 110 -9.05 -5.92 -2.29
C LYS A 110 -7.81 -5.16 -1.86
N VAL A 111 -7.60 -4.00 -2.46
CA VAL A 111 -6.59 -3.02 -2.05
C VAL A 111 -7.27 -1.67 -1.88
N ASN A 112 -7.11 -1.05 -0.72
CA ASN A 112 -7.58 0.29 -0.43
C ASN A 112 -6.37 1.22 -0.30
N GLY A 113 -6.35 2.30 -1.07
CA GLY A 113 -5.28 3.30 -1.05
C GLY A 113 -5.82 4.65 -0.60
N TYR A 114 -5.18 5.21 0.42
CA TYR A 114 -5.45 6.54 0.97
C TYR A 114 -4.25 7.43 0.64
N ILE A 115 -4.48 8.52 -0.07
CA ILE A 115 -3.43 9.39 -0.58
C ILE A 115 -3.60 10.78 0.03
N ALA A 116 -2.62 11.22 0.83
CA ALA A 116 -2.61 12.57 1.36
C ALA A 116 -2.28 13.56 0.26
N VAL A 117 -3.26 14.39 -0.11
CA VAL A 117 -3.14 15.36 -1.20
C VAL A 117 -2.95 16.78 -0.68
N ALA A 118 -2.23 17.60 -1.45
CA ALA A 118 -2.03 19.01 -1.13
C ALA A 118 -3.36 19.78 -1.16
N ASP A 119 -4.16 19.52 -2.19
CA ASP A 119 -5.47 20.11 -2.42
C ASP A 119 -6.33 19.27 -3.36
N SER A 120 -7.55 19.71 -3.64
CA SER A 120 -8.52 19.00 -4.46
C SER A 120 -8.20 18.95 -5.96
N SER A 121 -7.16 19.65 -6.44
CA SER A 121 -6.74 19.59 -7.84
C SER A 121 -5.97 18.31 -8.17
N VAL A 122 -5.44 17.63 -7.16
CA VAL A 122 -4.74 16.35 -7.30
C VAL A 122 -5.75 15.22 -7.50
N THR A 123 -6.05 14.89 -8.75
CA THR A 123 -7.06 13.89 -9.13
C THR A 123 -6.45 12.57 -9.63
N ALA A 124 -5.14 12.52 -9.88
CA ALA A 124 -4.44 11.35 -10.41
C ALA A 124 -4.18 10.25 -9.35
N LEU A 125 -5.08 10.09 -8.37
CA LEU A 125 -4.99 9.14 -7.27
C LEU A 125 -4.84 7.69 -7.73
N PRO A 126 -5.58 7.23 -8.77
CA PRO A 126 -5.39 5.87 -9.29
C PRO A 126 -3.98 5.62 -9.81
N LYS A 127 -3.30 6.65 -10.35
CA LYS A 127 -1.91 6.54 -10.84
C LYS A 127 -0.93 6.31 -9.70
N VAL A 128 -1.12 6.95 -8.55
CA VAL A 128 -0.34 6.70 -7.34
C VAL A 128 -0.48 5.23 -6.91
N LEU A 129 -1.71 4.73 -6.81
CA LEU A 129 -1.95 3.36 -6.36
C LEU A 129 -1.51 2.30 -7.39
N ASN A 130 -1.28 2.67 -8.65
CA ASN A 130 -0.70 1.76 -9.64
C ASN A 130 0.67 1.22 -9.20
N GLY A 131 1.46 1.96 -8.43
CA GLY A 131 2.73 1.47 -7.91
C GLY A 131 2.57 0.16 -7.13
N CYS A 132 1.63 0.11 -6.19
CA CYS A 132 1.29 -1.10 -5.45
C CYS A 132 0.60 -2.15 -6.35
N SER A 133 -0.41 -1.75 -7.14
CA SER A 133 -1.18 -2.70 -7.96
C SER A 133 -0.34 -3.41 -9.01
N ASN A 134 0.58 -2.71 -9.68
CA ASN A 134 1.48 -3.30 -10.67
C ASN A 134 2.44 -4.31 -10.01
N LEU A 135 3.01 -3.94 -8.86
CA LEU A 135 3.86 -4.84 -8.08
C LEU A 135 3.14 -6.15 -7.72
N LEU A 136 1.89 -6.05 -7.23
CA LEU A 136 1.09 -7.23 -6.89
C LEU A 136 0.82 -8.09 -8.13
N GLY A 137 0.53 -7.48 -9.28
CA GLY A 137 0.37 -8.18 -10.55
C GLY A 137 1.66 -8.84 -11.05
N GLU A 138 2.81 -8.18 -10.89
CA GLU A 138 4.13 -8.74 -11.24
C GLU A 138 4.49 -9.97 -10.38
N ILE A 139 4.21 -9.92 -9.08
CA ILE A 139 4.57 -10.97 -8.13
C ILE A 139 3.58 -12.14 -8.17
N PHE A 140 2.29 -11.86 -8.10
CA PHE A 140 1.24 -12.88 -7.96
C PHE A 140 0.55 -13.25 -9.29
N GLU A 141 0.88 -12.59 -10.41
CA GLU A 141 0.26 -12.77 -11.72
C GLU A 141 -1.28 -12.62 -11.64
N GLU A 142 -2.05 -13.53 -12.21
CA GLU A 142 -3.51 -13.55 -12.15
C GLU A 142 -4.08 -13.49 -10.72
N ARG A 143 -3.34 -14.03 -9.75
CA ARG A 143 -3.72 -13.98 -8.33
C ARG A 143 -3.56 -12.58 -7.72
N GLY A 144 -2.74 -11.73 -8.33
CA GLY A 144 -2.50 -10.34 -7.93
C GLY A 144 -3.53 -9.35 -8.47
N VAL A 145 -4.37 -9.74 -9.44
CA VAL A 145 -5.40 -8.87 -10.01
C VAL A 145 -6.57 -8.73 -9.03
N HIS A 146 -6.79 -7.53 -8.51
CA HIS A 146 -7.66 -7.24 -7.37
C HIS A 146 -8.66 -6.11 -7.65
N ALA A 147 -9.74 -6.06 -6.87
CA ALA A 147 -10.58 -4.88 -6.78
C ALA A 147 -9.88 -3.80 -5.93
N ARG A 148 -10.06 -2.52 -6.24
CA ARG A 148 -9.41 -1.45 -5.48
C ARG A 148 -10.25 -0.19 -5.33
N VAL A 149 -9.87 0.65 -4.39
CA VAL A 149 -10.28 2.05 -4.28
C VAL A 149 -9.04 2.91 -4.02
N ALA A 150 -9.02 4.12 -4.58
CA ALA A 150 -8.01 5.14 -4.32
C ALA A 150 -8.74 6.44 -3.96
N VAL A 151 -8.51 6.96 -2.76
CA VAL A 151 -9.15 8.18 -2.28
C VAL A 151 -8.12 9.19 -1.79
N GLY A 152 -8.40 10.46 -2.05
CA GLY A 152 -7.63 11.58 -1.49
C GLY A 152 -8.10 11.88 -0.08
N VAL A 153 -7.15 12.08 0.83
CA VAL A 153 -7.39 12.44 2.22
C VAL A 153 -6.58 13.69 2.60
N THR A 154 -7.02 14.39 3.62
CA THR A 154 -6.34 15.62 4.09
C THR A 154 -5.11 15.31 4.93
N THR A 155 -5.08 14.17 5.64
CA THR A 155 -3.97 13.77 6.51
C THR A 155 -3.94 12.26 6.70
N LEU A 156 -2.76 11.73 6.99
CA LEU A 156 -2.48 10.35 7.37
C LEU A 156 -1.58 10.35 8.62
N PRO A 157 -1.54 9.25 9.40
CA PRO A 157 -0.78 9.18 10.64
C PRO A 157 0.74 9.33 10.44
N LEU A 158 1.48 9.54 11.55
CA LEU A 158 2.94 9.62 11.63
C LEU A 158 3.62 10.74 10.81
N GLY A 159 2.87 11.68 10.25
CA GLY A 159 3.43 12.78 9.46
C GLY A 159 4.23 13.81 10.25
N GLY A 160 3.99 13.94 11.55
CA GLY A 160 4.65 14.90 12.42
C GLY A 160 4.31 16.38 12.18
N GLU A 161 4.88 17.28 12.98
CA GLU A 161 4.74 18.72 12.80
C GLU A 161 5.75 19.25 11.78
N CYS A 162 5.32 20.17 10.91
CA CYS A 162 6.22 20.88 10.00
C CYS A 162 6.97 21.98 10.78
N PRO A 163 8.29 21.95 10.85
CA PRO A 163 9.07 23.00 11.52
C PRO A 163 9.14 24.32 10.70
N VAL A 164 8.67 24.31 9.47
CA VAL A 164 8.69 25.49 8.59
C VAL A 164 7.33 26.18 8.62
N LEU A 165 7.33 27.48 8.94
CA LEU A 165 6.15 28.35 8.77
C LEU A 165 5.65 28.21 7.32
N CYS A 166 4.41 27.72 7.13
CA CYS A 166 3.77 27.73 5.84
C CYS A 166 3.71 29.18 5.34
N GLN A 167 4.46 29.50 4.30
CA GLN A 167 4.32 30.75 3.59
C GLN A 167 2.94 30.76 2.92
N PRO A 168 2.13 31.82 3.08
CA PRO A 168 0.85 31.90 2.40
C PRO A 168 1.09 31.86 0.90
N HIS A 169 0.26 31.07 0.19
CA HIS A 169 0.28 31.01 -1.27
C HIS A 169 0.10 32.43 -1.84
N PRO A 170 0.89 32.85 -2.84
CA PRO A 170 0.91 34.22 -3.35
C PRO A 170 -0.44 34.73 -3.92
N SER A 171 -1.45 33.86 -4.06
CA SER A 171 -2.79 34.21 -4.53
C SER A 171 -3.82 34.42 -3.41
N SER A 172 -3.46 34.29 -2.12
CA SER A 172 -4.40 34.57 -1.04
C SER A 172 -4.37 36.06 -0.70
N VAL A 173 -5.46 36.75 -0.98
CA VAL A 173 -5.72 38.14 -0.51
C VAL A 173 -5.78 38.10 1.02
N LEU A 174 -4.77 38.60 1.70
CA LEU A 174 -4.73 38.67 3.15
C LEU A 174 -5.77 39.65 3.66
N PRO A 175 -6.58 39.30 4.69
CA PRO A 175 -7.37 40.31 5.41
C PRO A 175 -6.43 41.22 6.19
N HIS A 176 -6.78 42.50 6.26
CA HIS A 176 -5.98 43.62 6.76
C HIS A 176 -5.75 43.62 8.29
N ASP A 177 -6.03 42.54 9.01
CA ASP A 177 -5.83 42.40 10.46
C ASP A 177 -4.64 41.50 10.79
N SER A 178 -3.55 42.17 11.17
CA SER A 178 -2.27 41.54 11.52
C SER A 178 -2.26 40.73 12.84
N ARG A 179 -3.40 40.57 13.52
CA ARG A 179 -3.50 39.83 14.79
C ARG A 179 -4.09 38.43 14.67
N SER A 180 -4.53 38.01 13.50
CA SER A 180 -5.16 36.68 13.30
C SER A 180 -4.36 35.70 12.45
N VAL A 181 -3.08 35.96 12.19
CA VAL A 181 -2.18 34.91 11.64
C VAL A 181 -1.87 33.93 12.79
N ARG A 182 -2.88 33.18 13.21
CA ARG A 182 -2.63 31.92 13.91
C ARG A 182 -1.77 31.12 12.94
N SER A 183 -0.56 30.80 13.36
CA SER A 183 0.37 29.88 12.69
C SER A 183 -0.47 28.68 12.22
N MET A 184 -0.78 28.62 10.92
CA MET A 184 -1.27 27.41 10.31
C MET A 184 -0.15 26.41 10.48
N ARG A 185 -0.24 25.55 11.50
CA ARG A 185 0.67 24.43 11.64
C ARG A 185 0.48 23.57 10.41
N CYS A 186 1.45 23.61 9.51
CA CYS A 186 1.49 22.71 8.39
C CYS A 186 1.77 21.31 8.96
N THR A 187 0.74 20.52 9.16
CA THR A 187 0.91 19.11 9.51
C THR A 187 1.39 18.39 8.28
N ARG A 188 2.62 17.87 8.34
CA ARG A 188 3.11 16.95 7.31
C ARG A 188 2.34 15.65 7.45
N ALA A 189 1.78 15.16 6.37
CA ALA A 189 1.15 13.84 6.30
C ALA A 189 2.14 12.83 5.74
N VAL A 190 1.94 11.56 5.99
CA VAL A 190 2.52 10.49 5.17
C VAL A 190 1.83 10.53 3.82
N PRO A 191 2.53 10.37 2.67
CA PRO A 191 1.93 10.58 1.35
C PRO A 191 0.90 9.53 0.96
N VAL A 192 1.05 8.29 1.44
CA VAL A 192 0.18 7.17 1.07
C VAL A 192 0.11 6.16 2.21
N GLU A 193 -1.08 5.60 2.41
CA GLU A 193 -1.36 4.46 3.27
C GLU A 193 -2.14 3.44 2.45
N ILE A 194 -1.83 2.15 2.60
CA ILE A 194 -2.52 1.09 1.85
C ILE A 194 -2.82 -0.07 2.80
N ASP A 195 -4.06 -0.56 2.74
CA ASP A 195 -4.46 -1.84 3.33
C ASP A 195 -4.86 -2.85 2.26
N MET A 196 -4.89 -4.13 2.63
CA MET A 196 -5.13 -5.20 1.69
C MET A 196 -5.92 -6.34 2.32
N ILE A 197 -6.77 -6.98 1.51
CA ILE A 197 -7.44 -8.23 1.85
C ILE A 197 -6.99 -9.30 0.87
N ALA A 198 -6.54 -10.42 1.39
CA ALA A 198 -6.14 -11.59 0.60
C ALA A 198 -6.95 -12.83 0.99
N GLN A 199 -7.06 -13.78 0.08
CA GLN A 199 -7.57 -15.12 0.33
C GLN A 199 -6.42 -16.12 0.18
N VAL A 200 -6.32 -17.04 1.12
CA VAL A 200 -5.27 -18.06 1.19
C VAL A 200 -5.87 -19.46 1.27
N GLU A 201 -5.05 -20.46 1.08
CA GLU A 201 -5.41 -21.83 1.41
C GLU A 201 -5.50 -21.99 2.92
N PRO A 202 -6.55 -22.62 3.46
CA PRO A 202 -6.72 -22.85 4.88
C PRO A 202 -5.66 -23.79 5.47
#